data_6ad07a608a2ca1d883cc1cd571a5bae9
#
_entry.id   6ad07a608a2ca1d883cc1cd571a5bae9
#
_cell.length_a   1.000
_cell.length_b   1.000
_cell.length_c   1.000
_cell.angle_alpha   90.00
_cell.angle_beta   90.00
_cell.angle_gamma   90.00
#
_symmetry.space_group_name_H-M   'P 1'
#
loop_
_entity.id
_entity.type
_entity.pdbx_description
1 polymer ?
#
loop_
_entity_poly.entity_id
_entity_poly.type
_entity_poly.pdbx_seq_one_letter_code
_entity_poly.pdbx_strand_id
1 'polypeptide(L)'
;MFWNRDRQKIKGAEWPDAEWPSYIPKYHLRDFAAIDFEGANGEVTSACSMGLVIVRDDEIVDRFYSLIKPVPNRYDFWTTKVHGITYKDTNHAPLFPEVWDQVKDKVKDLSMVAHGISFDERVLKALHELYHIPYPNFKFYCTHLGSQQLVPELENHKLQTVAKHFGYDLAENHHNAVADAEACAVIAMNIF
;
A
#
# COMPACT_ATOMS: atom_id res chain seq x y z
N MET A 1 -5.14 -29.99 -15.48
CA MET A 1 -3.86 -29.47 -15.98
C MET A 1 -3.53 -28.27 -15.10
N PHE A 2 -2.73 -28.47 -14.05
CA PHE A 2 -2.34 -27.36 -13.17
C PHE A 2 -1.39 -26.46 -13.96
N TRP A 3 -1.85 -25.28 -14.30
CA TRP A 3 -0.99 -24.25 -14.87
C TRP A 3 0.07 -23.90 -13.85
N ASN A 4 1.33 -23.99 -14.25
CA ASN A 4 2.45 -23.55 -13.44
C ASN A 4 2.50 -22.02 -13.51
N ARG A 5 1.59 -21.33 -12.78
CA ARG A 5 1.47 -19.87 -12.72
C ARG A 5 2.69 -19.22 -12.07
N ASP A 6 3.44 -19.98 -11.30
CA ASP A 6 4.51 -19.50 -10.41
C ASP A 6 5.75 -18.93 -11.12
N ARG A 7 5.80 -18.95 -12.47
CA ARG A 7 6.95 -18.44 -13.26
C ARG A 7 6.56 -17.67 -14.51
N GLN A 8 5.34 -17.19 -14.60
CA GLN A 8 4.95 -16.39 -15.75
C GLN A 8 5.47 -14.96 -15.58
N LYS A 9 6.30 -14.49 -16.55
CA LYS A 9 6.71 -13.08 -16.60
C LYS A 9 5.50 -12.19 -16.75
N ILE A 10 5.55 -10.99 -16.14
CA ILE A 10 4.53 -9.97 -16.27
C ILE A 10 4.27 -9.68 -17.75
N LYS A 11 3.02 -9.75 -18.20
CA LYS A 11 2.61 -9.44 -19.56
C LYS A 11 2.92 -7.99 -19.91
N GLY A 12 3.47 -7.76 -21.11
CA GLY A 12 3.78 -6.41 -21.59
C GLY A 12 5.13 -5.85 -21.13
N ALA A 13 5.85 -6.55 -20.26
CA ALA A 13 7.16 -6.13 -19.79
C ALA A 13 8.27 -6.83 -20.60
N GLU A 14 8.93 -6.08 -21.49
CA GLU A 14 10.02 -6.58 -22.35
C GLU A 14 11.37 -5.98 -21.95
N TRP A 15 11.74 -6.03 -20.66
CA TRP A 15 13.07 -5.60 -20.24
C TRP A 15 14.06 -6.76 -20.19
N PRO A 16 15.33 -6.52 -20.57
CA PRO A 16 16.42 -7.42 -20.22
C PRO A 16 16.47 -7.60 -18.69
N ASP A 17 16.87 -8.79 -18.23
CA ASP A 17 16.91 -9.11 -16.81
C ASP A 17 17.75 -8.13 -15.96
N ALA A 18 18.81 -7.57 -16.55
CA ALA A 18 19.69 -6.59 -15.91
C ALA A 18 19.06 -5.19 -15.78
N GLU A 19 18.03 -4.88 -16.58
CA GLU A 19 17.35 -3.58 -16.62
C GLU A 19 15.96 -3.63 -15.99
N TRP A 20 15.58 -4.76 -15.38
CA TRP A 20 14.27 -4.95 -14.79
C TRP A 20 14.03 -3.96 -13.64
N PRO A 21 12.97 -3.12 -13.70
CA PRO A 21 12.72 -2.13 -12.67
C PRO A 21 12.47 -2.80 -11.30
N SER A 22 13.15 -2.32 -10.27
CA SER A 22 13.05 -2.90 -8.91
C SER A 22 11.66 -2.78 -8.28
N TYR A 23 10.86 -1.81 -8.76
CA TYR A 23 9.49 -1.54 -8.29
C TYR A 23 8.42 -2.35 -9.02
N ILE A 24 8.79 -3.19 -9.99
CA ILE A 24 7.90 -4.14 -10.67
C ILE A 24 8.37 -5.55 -10.35
N PRO A 25 7.48 -6.47 -9.93
CA PRO A 25 7.87 -7.86 -9.75
C PRO A 25 8.21 -8.48 -11.10
N LYS A 26 9.25 -9.33 -11.14
CA LYS A 26 9.68 -9.98 -12.38
C LYS A 26 8.72 -11.06 -12.86
N TYR A 27 8.02 -11.65 -11.91
CA TYR A 27 7.05 -12.73 -12.12
C TYR A 27 5.73 -12.37 -11.48
N HIS A 28 4.66 -13.00 -11.93
CA HIS A 28 3.33 -12.81 -11.37
C HIS A 28 3.34 -12.91 -9.84
N LEU A 29 2.78 -11.88 -9.19
CA LEU A 29 2.80 -11.69 -7.75
C LEU A 29 1.48 -12.20 -7.16
N ARG A 30 1.44 -13.45 -6.71
CA ARG A 30 0.23 -14.10 -6.18
C ARG A 30 -0.03 -13.78 -4.71
N ASP A 31 1.05 -13.57 -3.96
CA ASP A 31 1.02 -13.38 -2.50
C ASP A 31 1.68 -12.07 -2.15
N PHE A 32 0.92 -11.14 -1.59
CA PHE A 32 1.44 -9.83 -1.18
C PHE A 32 0.51 -9.15 -0.16
N ALA A 33 0.98 -8.07 0.44
CA ALA A 33 0.18 -7.17 1.24
C ALA A 33 0.18 -5.77 0.59
N ALA A 34 -0.99 -5.25 0.25
CA ALA A 34 -1.15 -3.85 -0.15
C ALA A 34 -1.31 -2.99 1.10
N ILE A 35 -0.58 -1.89 1.16
CA ILE A 35 -0.56 -0.98 2.32
C ILE A 35 -0.78 0.45 1.87
N ASP A 36 -1.48 1.21 2.71
CA ASP A 36 -1.67 2.64 2.57
C ASP A 36 -1.72 3.32 3.94
N PHE A 37 -1.13 4.51 4.05
CA PHE A 37 -1.12 5.33 5.25
C PHE A 37 -1.74 6.69 4.98
N GLU A 38 -2.49 7.22 5.98
CA GLU A 38 -2.82 8.64 6.02
C GLU A 38 -1.92 9.36 7.02
N GLY A 39 -1.47 10.56 6.64
CA GLY A 39 -0.60 11.38 7.47
C GLY A 39 -1.35 12.54 8.13
N ALA A 40 -1.16 12.76 9.43
CA ALA A 40 -1.76 13.88 10.15
C ALA A 40 -1.18 15.25 9.73
N ASN A 41 0.07 15.27 9.27
CA ASN A 41 0.80 16.47 8.85
C ASN A 41 1.98 16.09 7.95
N GLY A 42 2.88 17.03 7.61
CA GLY A 42 4.02 16.81 6.73
C GLY A 42 5.16 15.95 7.30
N GLU A 43 5.11 15.57 8.58
CA GLU A 43 6.13 14.72 9.20
C GLU A 43 5.91 13.26 8.80
N VAL A 44 6.98 12.57 8.38
CA VAL A 44 6.92 11.18 7.93
C VAL A 44 6.46 10.20 9.01
N THR A 45 6.60 10.57 10.28
CA THR A 45 6.17 9.78 11.45
C THR A 45 4.76 10.10 11.93
N SER A 46 4.03 10.97 11.20
CA SER A 46 2.71 11.46 11.59
C SER A 46 1.55 10.57 11.14
N ALA A 47 1.78 9.29 10.82
CA ALA A 47 0.70 8.41 10.39
C ALA A 47 -0.47 8.42 11.38
N CYS A 48 -1.69 8.67 10.86
CA CYS A 48 -2.92 8.74 11.64
C CYS A 48 -3.91 7.62 11.32
N SER A 49 -3.70 6.90 10.23
CA SER A 49 -4.36 5.61 9.95
C SER A 49 -3.48 4.73 9.09
N MET A 50 -3.76 3.44 9.12
CA MET A 50 -3.15 2.41 8.28
C MET A 50 -4.24 1.50 7.73
N GLY A 51 -4.22 1.28 6.43
CA GLY A 51 -4.95 0.25 5.73
C GLY A 51 -4.01 -0.84 5.23
N LEU A 52 -4.44 -2.09 5.36
CA LEU A 52 -3.70 -3.24 4.87
C LEU A 52 -4.66 -4.25 4.25
N VAL A 53 -4.32 -4.73 3.06
CA VAL A 53 -5.08 -5.78 2.36
C VAL A 53 -4.14 -6.91 2.01
N ILE A 54 -4.48 -8.13 2.44
CA ILE A 54 -3.66 -9.32 2.21
C ILE A 54 -4.26 -10.10 1.05
N VAL A 55 -3.40 -10.39 0.08
CA VAL A 55 -3.71 -11.23 -1.08
C VAL A 55 -2.93 -12.52 -0.97
N ARG A 56 -3.60 -13.65 -1.20
CA ARG A 56 -3.02 -14.99 -1.29
C ARG A 56 -3.66 -15.70 -2.49
N ASP A 57 -2.84 -16.33 -3.30
CA ASP A 57 -3.32 -17.06 -4.48
C ASP A 57 -4.21 -16.24 -5.42
N ASP A 58 -3.89 -14.95 -5.61
CA ASP A 58 -4.66 -13.98 -6.40
C ASP A 58 -6.04 -13.64 -5.82
N GLU A 59 -6.28 -13.90 -4.53
CA GLU A 59 -7.53 -13.58 -3.86
C GLU A 59 -7.29 -12.71 -2.62
N ILE A 60 -8.15 -11.72 -2.39
CA ILE A 60 -8.12 -10.92 -1.17
C ILE A 60 -8.65 -11.79 -0.03
N VAL A 61 -7.80 -12.11 0.93
CA VAL A 61 -8.12 -13.01 2.06
C VAL A 61 -8.31 -12.27 3.39
N ASP A 62 -7.76 -11.05 3.53
CA ASP A 62 -7.90 -10.27 4.76
C ASP A 62 -7.82 -8.77 4.48
N ARG A 63 -8.50 -8.00 5.31
CA ARG A 63 -8.48 -6.53 5.32
C ARG A 63 -8.30 -6.07 6.75
N PHE A 64 -7.43 -5.10 6.94
CA PHE A 64 -7.18 -4.50 8.24
C PHE A 64 -7.21 -2.98 8.12
N TYR A 65 -7.85 -2.33 9.07
CA TYR A 65 -7.84 -0.89 9.22
C TYR A 65 -7.63 -0.52 10.69
N SER A 66 -6.79 0.46 10.94
CA SER A 66 -6.68 1.06 12.27
C SER A 66 -6.38 2.55 12.17
N LEU A 67 -7.03 3.32 13.02
CA LEU A 67 -6.51 4.62 13.39
C LEU A 67 -5.21 4.43 14.16
N ILE A 68 -4.31 5.40 14.02
CA ILE A 68 -3.04 5.47 14.75
C ILE A 68 -2.99 6.83 15.45
N LYS A 69 -2.60 6.86 16.70
CA LYS A 69 -2.30 8.13 17.39
C LYS A 69 -0.89 8.59 17.04
N PRO A 70 -0.73 9.65 16.23
CA PRO A 70 0.60 10.20 15.97
C PRO A 70 1.18 10.87 17.22
N VAL A 71 2.51 10.92 17.32
CA VAL A 71 3.19 11.58 18.46
C VAL A 71 4.17 12.62 17.90
N PRO A 72 3.92 13.90 18.12
CA PRO A 72 2.76 14.52 18.79
C PRO A 72 1.46 14.39 17.96
N ASN A 73 0.30 14.35 18.65
CA ASN A 73 -1.01 14.27 18.00
C ASN A 73 -1.42 15.66 17.45
N ARG A 74 -0.76 16.08 16.38
CA ARG A 74 -0.98 17.37 15.68
C ARG A 74 -1.33 17.16 14.23
N TYR A 75 -2.29 17.93 13.74
CA TYR A 75 -2.85 17.83 12.40
C TYR A 75 -2.70 19.14 11.63
N ASP A 76 -2.39 19.04 10.35
CA ASP A 76 -2.47 20.14 9.43
C ASP A 76 -3.87 20.24 8.83
N PHE A 77 -4.30 21.46 8.54
CA PHE A 77 -5.60 21.73 7.93
C PHE A 77 -5.79 20.98 6.60
N TRP A 78 -4.74 20.96 5.77
CA TRP A 78 -4.83 20.37 4.44
C TRP A 78 -4.93 18.84 4.48
N THR A 79 -4.18 18.17 5.33
CA THR A 79 -4.26 16.71 5.49
C THR A 79 -5.64 16.32 6.03
N THR A 80 -6.11 17.00 7.08
CA THR A 80 -7.46 16.78 7.61
C THR A 80 -8.54 16.98 6.55
N LYS A 81 -8.40 18.00 5.67
CA LYS A 81 -9.36 18.23 4.58
C LYS A 81 -9.38 17.09 3.57
N VAL A 82 -8.28 16.39 3.38
CA VAL A 82 -8.14 15.28 2.42
C VAL A 82 -8.82 14.01 2.96
N HIS A 83 -8.44 13.52 4.14
CA HIS A 83 -8.91 12.24 4.68
C HIS A 83 -9.96 12.35 5.80
N GLY A 84 -10.26 13.58 6.27
CA GLY A 84 -11.28 13.82 7.30
C GLY A 84 -10.90 13.46 8.74
N ILE A 85 -9.78 12.75 8.96
CA ILE A 85 -9.34 12.34 10.30
C ILE A 85 -8.79 13.55 11.05
N THR A 86 -9.17 13.67 12.32
CA THR A 86 -8.77 14.77 13.20
C THR A 86 -8.06 14.26 14.46
N TYR A 87 -7.45 15.17 15.22
CA TYR A 87 -6.84 14.83 16.51
C TYR A 87 -7.85 14.24 17.52
N LYS A 88 -9.15 14.53 17.35
CA LYS A 88 -10.20 13.98 18.23
C LYS A 88 -10.39 12.50 17.96
N ASP A 89 -10.35 12.10 16.70
CA ASP A 89 -10.55 10.71 16.28
C ASP A 89 -9.40 9.83 16.76
N THR A 90 -8.18 10.38 16.77
CA THR A 90 -6.97 9.63 17.15
C THR A 90 -6.55 9.83 18.62
N ASN A 91 -7.24 10.67 19.39
CA ASN A 91 -6.83 10.95 20.77
C ASN A 91 -6.76 9.71 21.67
N HIS A 92 -7.64 8.73 21.41
CA HIS A 92 -7.70 7.45 22.11
C HIS A 92 -7.34 6.26 21.23
N ALA A 93 -6.83 6.51 20.01
CA ALA A 93 -6.36 5.47 19.13
C ALA A 93 -5.05 4.85 19.67
N PRO A 94 -4.75 3.60 19.28
CA PRO A 94 -3.50 2.95 19.65
C PRO A 94 -2.30 3.67 19.03
N LEU A 95 -1.13 3.49 19.62
CA LEU A 95 0.15 3.86 19.00
C LEU A 95 0.52 2.85 17.91
N PHE A 96 1.42 3.25 17.01
CA PHE A 96 1.87 2.37 15.94
C PHE A 96 2.36 0.98 16.40
N PRO A 97 3.13 0.81 17.49
CA PRO A 97 3.53 -0.52 17.95
C PRO A 97 2.37 -1.46 18.21
N GLU A 98 1.28 -0.95 18.80
CA GLU A 98 0.09 -1.74 19.12
C GLU A 98 -0.70 -2.13 17.86
N VAL A 99 -0.69 -1.24 16.85
CA VAL A 99 -1.30 -1.52 15.54
C VAL A 99 -0.46 -2.54 14.78
N TRP A 100 0.88 -2.34 14.77
CA TRP A 100 1.82 -3.23 14.08
C TRP A 100 1.79 -4.66 14.63
N ASP A 101 1.67 -4.80 15.94
CA ASP A 101 1.58 -6.10 16.62
C ASP A 101 0.40 -6.96 16.13
N GLN A 102 -0.69 -6.35 15.65
CA GLN A 102 -1.85 -7.06 15.13
C GLN A 102 -1.65 -7.63 13.74
N VAL A 103 -0.70 -7.09 12.97
CA VAL A 103 -0.52 -7.45 11.56
C VAL A 103 0.85 -8.04 11.20
N LYS A 104 1.87 -7.82 12.01
CA LYS A 104 3.27 -8.22 11.71
C LYS A 104 3.43 -9.68 11.29
N ASP A 105 2.73 -10.60 11.98
CA ASP A 105 2.82 -12.03 11.68
C ASP A 105 2.08 -12.43 10.39
N LYS A 106 1.09 -11.63 9.98
CA LYS A 106 0.33 -11.85 8.75
C LYS A 106 1.14 -11.46 7.50
N VAL A 107 2.07 -10.52 7.65
CA VAL A 107 2.80 -9.90 6.52
C VAL A 107 4.28 -10.28 6.46
N LYS A 108 4.83 -10.95 7.47
CA LYS A 108 6.28 -11.21 7.61
C LYS A 108 6.96 -11.84 6.40
N ASP A 109 6.22 -12.67 5.65
CA ASP A 109 6.73 -13.42 4.49
C ASP A 109 6.20 -12.85 3.16
N LEU A 110 5.60 -11.66 3.18
CA LEU A 110 5.00 -11.02 2.02
C LEU A 110 5.85 -9.87 1.48
N SER A 111 5.78 -9.67 0.17
CA SER A 111 6.16 -8.38 -0.41
C SER A 111 5.07 -7.36 -0.12
N MET A 112 5.46 -6.10 0.01
CA MET A 112 4.53 -4.99 0.15
C MET A 112 4.25 -4.36 -1.21
N VAL A 113 3.02 -3.89 -1.40
CA VAL A 113 2.61 -3.14 -2.59
C VAL A 113 1.98 -1.83 -2.13
N ALA A 114 2.32 -0.72 -2.78
CA ALA A 114 1.72 0.59 -2.52
C ALA A 114 1.50 1.36 -3.84
N HIS A 115 0.55 2.29 -3.84
CA HIS A 115 0.32 3.17 -4.98
C HIS A 115 1.02 4.52 -4.77
N GLY A 116 2.33 4.53 -4.90
CA GLY A 116 3.20 5.66 -4.56
C GLY A 116 4.19 5.28 -3.46
N ILE A 117 4.90 4.19 -3.67
CA ILE A 117 5.84 3.52 -2.75
C ILE A 117 6.72 4.46 -1.91
N SER A 118 7.10 5.62 -2.48
CA SER A 118 8.00 6.57 -1.80
C SER A 118 7.40 7.16 -0.52
N PHE A 119 6.08 7.17 -0.38
CA PHE A 119 5.41 7.63 0.83
C PHE A 119 5.28 6.50 1.85
N ASP A 120 4.56 5.44 1.51
CA ASP A 120 4.22 4.35 2.45
C ASP A 120 5.43 3.61 3.00
N GLU A 121 6.40 3.30 2.14
CA GLU A 121 7.65 2.67 2.58
C GLU A 121 8.43 3.55 3.55
N ARG A 122 8.50 4.87 3.28
CA ARG A 122 9.18 5.83 4.17
C ARG A 122 8.47 5.95 5.51
N VAL A 123 7.13 6.03 5.50
CA VAL A 123 6.32 6.08 6.72
C VAL A 123 6.55 4.81 7.55
N LEU A 124 6.45 3.63 6.92
CA LEU A 124 6.64 2.37 7.62
C LEU A 124 8.04 2.25 8.23
N LYS A 125 9.09 2.60 7.49
CA LYS A 125 10.48 2.61 8.00
C LYS A 125 10.67 3.60 9.14
N ALA A 126 10.17 4.83 8.98
CA ALA A 126 10.31 5.87 9.99
C ALA A 126 9.59 5.54 11.30
N LEU A 127 8.41 4.89 11.21
CA LEU A 127 7.70 4.43 12.40
C LEU A 127 8.44 3.29 13.12
N HIS A 128 9.02 2.34 12.38
CA HIS A 128 9.84 1.28 12.98
C HIS A 128 11.07 1.87 13.69
N GLU A 129 11.72 2.86 13.07
CA GLU A 129 12.87 3.57 13.67
C GLU A 129 12.45 4.35 14.91
N LEU A 130 11.37 5.16 14.84
CA LEU A 130 10.86 5.96 15.95
C LEU A 130 10.57 5.14 17.19
N TYR A 131 9.99 3.95 17.02
CA TYR A 131 9.59 3.08 18.13
C TYR A 131 10.60 1.96 18.43
N HIS A 132 11.78 1.99 17.79
CA HIS A 132 12.83 0.98 17.96
C HIS A 132 12.36 -0.45 17.73
N ILE A 133 11.45 -0.63 16.74
CA ILE A 133 10.95 -1.93 16.30
C ILE A 133 11.83 -2.42 15.14
N PRO A 134 12.31 -3.67 15.16
CA PRO A 134 13.07 -4.22 14.03
C PRO A 134 12.26 -4.13 12.73
N TYR A 135 12.84 -3.51 11.70
CA TYR A 135 12.21 -3.42 10.38
C TYR A 135 12.39 -4.73 9.62
N PRO A 136 11.32 -5.39 9.13
CA PRO A 136 11.41 -6.70 8.48
C PRO A 136 12.08 -6.69 7.10
N ASN A 137 12.58 -5.57 6.64
CA ASN A 137 13.25 -5.39 5.35
C ASN A 137 12.40 -5.87 4.17
N PHE A 138 11.15 -5.43 4.13
CA PHE A 138 10.21 -5.75 3.07
C PHE A 138 10.70 -5.37 1.69
N LYS A 139 10.37 -6.19 0.70
CA LYS A 139 10.44 -5.81 -0.70
C LYS A 139 9.16 -5.09 -1.09
N PHE A 140 9.30 -3.88 -1.64
CA PHE A 140 8.17 -3.08 -2.09
C PHE A 140 8.03 -3.08 -3.60
N TYR A 141 6.78 -3.12 -4.08
CA TYR A 141 6.40 -2.89 -5.46
C TYR A 141 5.43 -1.72 -5.58
N CYS A 142 5.48 -0.99 -6.68
CA CYS A 142 4.74 0.26 -6.89
C CYS A 142 3.73 0.15 -8.02
N THR A 143 2.44 0.11 -7.70
CA THR A 143 1.39 0.06 -8.72
C THR A 143 1.29 1.34 -9.55
N HIS A 144 1.63 2.52 -8.98
CA HIS A 144 1.67 3.77 -9.74
C HIS A 144 2.71 3.71 -10.86
N LEU A 145 3.96 3.41 -10.52
CA LEU A 145 5.04 3.29 -11.51
C LEU A 145 4.83 2.09 -12.43
N GLY A 146 4.32 0.98 -11.88
CA GLY A 146 3.96 -0.21 -12.66
C GLY A 146 2.90 0.08 -13.71
N SER A 147 1.84 0.80 -13.34
CA SER A 147 0.78 1.15 -14.29
C SER A 147 1.26 2.07 -15.42
N GLN A 148 2.20 2.99 -15.14
CA GLN A 148 2.80 3.84 -16.17
C GLN A 148 3.53 3.02 -17.25
N GLN A 149 4.07 1.87 -16.88
CA GLN A 149 4.82 1.01 -17.80
C GLN A 149 3.94 -0.05 -18.47
N LEU A 150 2.96 -0.58 -17.76
CA LEU A 150 2.20 -1.76 -18.17
C LEU A 150 0.82 -1.42 -18.77
N VAL A 151 0.29 -0.22 -18.48
CA VAL A 151 -0.96 0.32 -19.04
C VAL A 151 -0.80 1.80 -19.42
N PRO A 152 0.16 2.14 -20.29
CA PRO A 152 0.57 3.52 -20.57
C PRO A 152 -0.52 4.35 -21.28
N GLU A 153 -1.58 3.71 -21.79
CA GLU A 153 -2.69 4.34 -22.53
C GLU A 153 -3.66 5.12 -21.62
N LEU A 154 -3.53 5.01 -20.29
CA LEU A 154 -4.42 5.72 -19.37
C LEU A 154 -4.14 7.23 -19.39
N GLU A 155 -5.19 8.04 -19.26
CA GLU A 155 -5.08 9.51 -19.21
C GLU A 155 -4.20 10.03 -18.06
N ASN A 156 -4.18 9.32 -16.95
CA ASN A 156 -3.30 9.50 -15.81
C ASN A 156 -3.22 8.21 -14.97
N HIS A 157 -2.23 8.16 -14.08
CA HIS A 157 -1.98 6.98 -13.23
C HIS A 157 -2.31 7.23 -11.76
N LYS A 158 -3.28 8.07 -11.47
CA LYS A 158 -3.81 8.22 -10.10
C LYS A 158 -4.53 6.94 -9.69
N LEU A 159 -4.52 6.66 -8.39
CA LEU A 159 -5.12 5.44 -7.82
C LEU A 159 -6.54 5.18 -8.36
N GLN A 160 -7.40 6.20 -8.30
CA GLN A 160 -8.80 6.13 -8.75
C GLN A 160 -8.91 5.77 -10.24
N THR A 161 -8.08 6.39 -11.09
CA THR A 161 -8.12 6.16 -12.54
C THR A 161 -7.71 4.73 -12.89
N VAL A 162 -6.62 4.27 -12.28
CA VAL A 162 -6.11 2.92 -12.53
C VAL A 162 -7.03 1.85 -11.93
N ALA A 163 -7.53 2.05 -10.71
CA ALA A 163 -8.48 1.14 -10.07
C ALA A 163 -9.77 1.00 -10.90
N LYS A 164 -10.32 2.11 -11.37
CA LYS A 164 -11.52 2.13 -12.21
C LYS A 164 -11.31 1.41 -13.53
N HIS A 165 -10.14 1.52 -14.15
CA HIS A 165 -9.79 0.77 -15.37
C HIS A 165 -9.91 -0.75 -15.15
N PHE A 166 -9.57 -1.23 -13.96
CA PHE A 166 -9.70 -2.64 -13.56
C PHE A 166 -11.03 -2.98 -12.87
N GLY A 167 -12.03 -2.10 -12.98
CA GLY A 167 -13.39 -2.37 -12.50
C GLY A 167 -13.63 -2.11 -11.01
N TYR A 168 -12.68 -1.48 -10.30
CA TYR A 168 -12.83 -1.10 -8.90
C TYR A 168 -13.16 0.40 -8.78
N ASP A 169 -14.36 0.71 -8.28
CA ASP A 169 -14.81 2.08 -8.09
C ASP A 169 -14.51 2.57 -6.66
N LEU A 170 -13.53 3.46 -6.56
CA LEU A 170 -13.07 4.06 -5.31
C LEU A 170 -13.82 5.36 -4.94
N ALA A 171 -14.71 5.87 -5.81
CA ALA A 171 -15.16 7.27 -5.89
C ALA A 171 -15.58 7.93 -4.56
N GLU A 172 -16.28 7.23 -3.65
CA GLU A 172 -16.75 7.81 -2.38
C GLU A 172 -15.84 7.50 -1.18
N ASN A 173 -14.89 6.58 -1.33
CA ASN A 173 -14.04 6.08 -0.24
C ASN A 173 -12.56 6.44 -0.39
N HIS A 174 -12.23 7.32 -1.35
CA HIS A 174 -10.85 7.77 -1.54
C HIS A 174 -10.36 8.56 -0.32
N HIS A 175 -9.11 8.34 0.04
CA HIS A 175 -8.50 8.80 1.30
C HIS A 175 -9.04 8.09 2.56
N ASN A 176 -9.55 6.87 2.39
CA ASN A 176 -9.69 5.91 3.45
C ASN A 176 -8.62 4.84 3.25
N ALA A 177 -7.66 4.74 4.18
CA ALA A 177 -6.47 3.93 3.99
C ALA A 177 -6.75 2.45 3.61
N VAL A 178 -7.80 1.81 4.14
CA VAL A 178 -8.10 0.42 3.74
C VAL A 178 -8.75 0.34 2.36
N ALA A 179 -9.56 1.32 1.97
CA ALA A 179 -10.14 1.37 0.63
C ALA A 179 -9.05 1.65 -0.43
N ASP A 180 -8.11 2.54 -0.13
CA ASP A 180 -6.98 2.86 -1.00
C ASP A 180 -6.01 1.66 -1.10
N ALA A 181 -5.75 0.96 0.00
CA ALA A 181 -5.00 -0.30 -0.01
C ALA A 181 -5.72 -1.40 -0.83
N GLU A 182 -7.07 -1.50 -0.76
CA GLU A 182 -7.83 -2.46 -1.57
C GLU A 182 -7.79 -2.11 -3.06
N ALA A 183 -7.94 -0.85 -3.42
CA ALA A 183 -7.76 -0.38 -4.80
C ALA A 183 -6.35 -0.72 -5.31
N CYS A 184 -5.32 -0.48 -4.49
CA CYS A 184 -3.95 -0.84 -4.80
C CYS A 184 -3.80 -2.37 -5.00
N ALA A 185 -4.43 -3.20 -4.15
CA ALA A 185 -4.43 -4.66 -4.29
C ALA A 185 -5.08 -5.11 -5.60
N VAL A 186 -6.25 -4.55 -5.95
CA VAL A 186 -6.92 -4.86 -7.24
C VAL A 186 -6.03 -4.50 -8.42
N ILE A 187 -5.39 -3.34 -8.40
CA ILE A 187 -4.46 -2.96 -9.46
C ILE A 187 -3.31 -3.97 -9.53
N ALA A 188 -2.68 -4.30 -8.39
CA ALA A 188 -1.55 -5.23 -8.36
C ALA A 188 -1.90 -6.61 -8.91
N MET A 189 -3.05 -7.18 -8.54
CA MET A 189 -3.55 -8.46 -9.07
C MET A 189 -3.75 -8.46 -10.59
N ASN A 190 -3.94 -7.30 -11.20
CA ASN A 190 -4.16 -7.17 -12.65
C ASN A 190 -2.89 -6.89 -13.44
N ILE A 191 -1.90 -6.19 -12.83
CA ILE A 191 -0.68 -5.79 -13.55
C ILE A 191 0.58 -6.54 -13.11
N PHE A 192 0.58 -7.17 -11.95
CA PHE A 192 1.73 -7.89 -11.36
C PHE A 192 1.44 -9.38 -11.25
#